data_f3c32bc200f20489dc1c75231fc9c02a
#
_entry.id   f3c32bc200f20489dc1c75231fc9c02a
#
_cell.length_a   1.000
_cell.length_b   1.000
_cell.length_c   1.000
_cell.angle_alpha   90.00
_cell.angle_beta   90.00
_cell.angle_gamma   90.00
#
_symmetry.space_group_name_H-M   'P 1'
#
loop_
_entity.id
_entity.type
_entity.pdbx_description
1 polymer ?
#
loop_
_entity_poly.entity_id
_entity_poly.type
_entity_poly.pdbx_seq_one_letter_code
_entity_poly.pdbx_strand_id
1 'polypeptide(L)'
;MVLVSMLSAQDYEFYNQKLTDKQNEQAIYLEKNLMATCCFGGPVYMHGKNQMTEDTKVTIRRLLIEGKSTDDILDHFRNTIDPRTKQPYGNRILAAPKASETVGKVSYWMVALFSLVGLVILGFTLKKLQAKKRAPGLDSQLSDETLKKIESELSDKD
;
A
#
# COMPACT_ATOMS: atom_id res chain seq x y z
N MET A 1 33.79 23.16 6.03
CA MET A 1 32.75 22.17 5.67
C MET A 1 31.38 22.44 6.32
N VAL A 2 31.27 23.28 7.33
CA VAL A 2 30.02 23.61 8.05
C VAL A 2 29.11 24.62 7.28
N LEU A 3 29.67 25.46 6.44
CA LEU A 3 28.93 26.51 5.69
C LEU A 3 28.00 25.95 4.60
N VAL A 4 28.32 24.82 3.98
CA VAL A 4 27.51 24.25 2.89
C VAL A 4 26.21 23.63 3.42
N SER A 5 26.23 23.08 4.65
CA SER A 5 25.02 22.48 5.27
C SER A 5 23.97 23.51 5.71
N MET A 6 24.37 24.76 5.92
CA MET A 6 23.43 25.81 6.27
C MET A 6 22.68 26.39 5.07
N LEU A 7 23.30 26.37 3.88
CA LEU A 7 22.63 26.84 2.66
C LEU A 7 21.43 25.98 2.28
N SER A 8 21.58 24.65 2.33
CA SER A 8 20.49 23.75 1.95
C SER A 8 19.26 23.81 2.88
N ALA A 9 19.47 24.05 4.19
CA ALA A 9 18.39 24.22 5.14
C ALA A 9 17.63 25.54 4.94
N GLN A 10 18.33 26.61 4.56
CA GLN A 10 17.73 27.90 4.24
C GLN A 10 16.92 27.83 2.92
N ASP A 11 17.43 27.12 1.92
CA ASP A 11 16.74 26.91 0.66
C ASP A 11 15.46 26.09 0.86
N TYR A 12 15.47 25.06 1.70
CA TYR A 12 14.29 24.28 2.02
C TYR A 12 13.18 25.14 2.61
N GLU A 13 13.49 25.94 3.62
CA GLU A 13 12.53 26.81 4.30
C GLU A 13 12.00 27.88 3.35
N PHE A 14 12.87 28.49 2.53
CA PHE A 14 12.49 29.48 1.53
C PHE A 14 11.48 28.94 0.51
N TYR A 15 11.69 27.73 -0.02
CA TYR A 15 10.75 27.12 -0.97
C TYR A 15 9.49 26.63 -0.27
N ASN A 16 9.59 26.12 0.96
CA ASN A 16 8.45 25.62 1.72
C ASN A 16 7.41 26.71 2.00
N GLN A 17 7.86 27.93 2.33
CA GLN A 17 6.98 29.09 2.57
C GLN A 17 6.24 29.58 1.32
N LYS A 18 6.70 29.23 0.12
CA LYS A 18 6.10 29.63 -1.15
C LYS A 18 5.07 28.64 -1.69
N LEU A 19 4.97 27.46 -1.10
CA LEU A 19 4.01 26.45 -1.53
C LEU A 19 2.59 26.80 -1.08
N THR A 20 1.63 26.58 -1.95
CA THR A 20 0.22 26.51 -1.56
C THR A 20 -0.04 25.20 -0.79
N ASP A 21 -1.15 25.13 -0.04
CA ASP A 21 -1.52 23.93 0.72
C ASP A 21 -1.57 22.69 -0.19
N LYS A 22 -2.15 22.82 -1.39
CA LYS A 22 -2.20 21.75 -2.39
C LYS A 22 -0.80 21.31 -2.85
N GLN A 23 0.10 22.24 -3.09
CA GLN A 23 1.48 21.93 -3.49
C GLN A 23 2.24 21.27 -2.33
N ASN A 24 1.97 21.66 -1.10
CA ASN A 24 2.56 21.03 0.06
C ASN A 24 2.12 19.56 0.21
N GLU A 25 0.85 19.26 0.02
CA GLU A 25 0.36 17.87 -0.04
C GLU A 25 1.03 17.07 -1.16
N GLN A 26 1.20 17.68 -2.34
CA GLN A 26 1.91 17.07 -3.47
C GLN A 26 3.40 16.84 -3.14
N ALA A 27 4.06 17.76 -2.44
CA ALA A 27 5.44 17.60 -2.00
C ALA A 27 5.59 16.40 -1.05
N ILE A 28 4.72 16.29 -0.05
CA ILE A 28 4.70 15.15 0.89
C ILE A 28 4.42 13.84 0.15
N TYR A 29 3.50 13.84 -0.82
CA TYR A 29 3.22 12.68 -1.66
C TYR A 29 4.48 12.24 -2.42
N LEU A 30 5.18 13.18 -3.07
CA LEU A 30 6.40 12.91 -3.81
C LEU A 30 7.53 12.40 -2.90
N GLU A 31 7.72 12.98 -1.73
CA GLU A 31 8.70 12.53 -0.74
C GLU A 31 8.45 11.10 -0.24
N LYS A 32 7.18 10.67 -0.17
CA LYS A 32 6.79 9.29 0.16
C LYS A 32 6.99 8.31 -0.99
N ASN A 33 6.94 8.78 -2.23
CA ASN A 33 7.04 7.96 -3.43
C ASN A 33 8.43 7.95 -4.08
N LEU A 34 9.36 8.79 -3.61
CA LEU A 34 10.74 8.81 -4.07
C LEU A 34 11.66 8.16 -3.04
N MET A 35 12.53 7.28 -3.50
CA MET A 35 13.57 6.66 -2.67
C MET A 35 14.72 7.64 -2.41
N ALA A 36 15.26 7.60 -1.21
CA ALA A 36 16.43 8.40 -0.85
C ALA A 36 17.66 7.90 -1.60
N THR A 37 18.27 8.77 -2.40
CA THR A 37 19.42 8.44 -3.28
C THR A 37 20.70 8.11 -2.52
N CYS A 38 20.78 8.48 -1.24
CA CYS A 38 21.95 8.18 -0.39
C CYS A 38 22.18 6.67 -0.19
N CYS A 39 21.11 5.89 -0.04
CA CYS A 39 21.22 4.48 0.35
C CYS A 39 20.13 3.57 -0.22
N PHE A 40 19.09 4.12 -0.86
CA PHE A 40 17.88 3.39 -1.30
C PHE A 40 17.22 2.54 -0.21
N GLY A 41 17.46 2.89 1.06
CA GLY A 41 16.95 2.16 2.24
C GLY A 41 15.51 2.54 2.63
N GLY A 42 14.90 3.48 1.93
CA GLY A 42 13.54 3.93 2.17
C GLY A 42 13.19 5.23 1.45
N PRO A 43 11.92 5.67 1.52
CA PRO A 43 11.49 6.94 0.93
C PRO A 43 12.18 8.15 1.54
N VAL A 44 12.33 9.22 0.75
CA VAL A 44 12.90 10.51 1.17
C VAL A 44 12.22 11.03 2.44
N TYR A 45 10.91 10.85 2.55
CA TYR A 45 10.12 11.26 3.71
C TYR A 45 10.60 10.65 5.04
N MET A 46 11.08 9.42 5.03
CA MET A 46 11.52 8.68 6.23
C MET A 46 12.97 8.98 6.62
N HIS A 47 13.72 9.61 5.75
CA HIS A 47 15.12 9.94 6.01
C HIS A 47 15.25 11.25 6.77
N GLY A 48 16.10 11.23 7.80
CA GLY A 48 16.46 12.42 8.57
C GLY A 48 17.22 13.45 7.73
N LYS A 49 17.59 14.57 8.37
CA LYS A 49 18.31 15.66 7.72
C LYS A 49 19.70 15.21 7.28
N ASN A 50 19.84 14.96 5.99
CA ASN A 50 21.14 14.83 5.33
C ASN A 50 21.10 15.60 4.02
N GLN A 51 22.25 16.04 3.54
CA GLN A 51 22.36 16.92 2.39
C GLN A 51 21.63 16.36 1.15
N MET A 52 21.79 15.06 0.83
CA MET A 52 21.17 14.47 -0.36
C MET A 52 19.64 14.44 -0.29
N THR A 53 19.09 14.17 0.88
CA THR A 53 17.63 14.19 1.07
C THR A 53 17.07 15.60 1.07
N GLU A 54 17.78 16.56 1.67
CA GLU A 54 17.38 17.98 1.63
C GLU A 54 17.43 18.54 0.21
N ASP A 55 18.48 18.25 -0.56
CA ASP A 55 18.57 18.65 -1.97
C ASP A 55 17.41 18.05 -2.82
N THR A 56 17.03 16.82 -2.54
CA THR A 56 15.87 16.18 -3.18
C THR A 56 14.57 16.91 -2.83
N LYS A 57 14.35 17.23 -1.55
CA LYS A 57 13.17 17.96 -1.08
C LYS A 57 13.10 19.37 -1.65
N VAL A 58 14.23 20.09 -1.70
CA VAL A 58 14.33 21.41 -2.33
C VAL A 58 13.98 21.33 -3.81
N THR A 59 14.51 20.34 -4.52
CA THR A 59 14.23 20.15 -5.95
C THR A 59 12.74 19.87 -6.19
N ILE A 60 12.10 19.04 -5.39
CA ILE A 60 10.65 18.77 -5.46
C ILE A 60 9.87 20.06 -5.34
N ARG A 61 10.15 20.87 -4.30
CA ARG A 61 9.43 22.13 -4.04
C ARG A 61 9.63 23.14 -5.15
N ARG A 62 10.84 23.29 -5.63
CA ARG A 62 11.14 24.17 -6.76
C ARG A 62 10.34 23.78 -8.01
N LEU A 63 10.33 22.51 -8.39
CA LEU A 63 9.59 22.03 -9.55
C LEU A 63 8.06 22.21 -9.40
N LEU A 64 7.52 22.06 -8.18
CA LEU A 64 6.12 22.33 -7.89
C LEU A 64 5.77 23.83 -8.05
N ILE A 65 6.66 24.73 -7.60
CA ILE A 65 6.50 26.18 -7.79
C ILE A 65 6.58 26.54 -9.27
N GLU A 66 7.41 25.87 -10.05
CA GLU A 66 7.50 25.99 -11.51
C GLU A 66 6.25 25.44 -12.24
N GLY A 67 5.29 24.87 -11.51
CA GLY A 67 4.04 24.35 -12.07
C GLY A 67 4.13 22.97 -12.71
N LYS A 68 5.19 22.22 -12.43
CA LYS A 68 5.33 20.84 -12.91
C LYS A 68 4.32 19.92 -12.25
N SER A 69 3.78 18.97 -13.01
CA SER A 69 2.91 17.94 -12.45
C SER A 69 3.71 16.93 -11.62
N THR A 70 3.02 16.21 -10.74
CA THR A 70 3.63 15.11 -9.95
C THR A 70 4.29 14.07 -10.85
N ASP A 71 3.68 13.74 -11.98
CA ASP A 71 4.21 12.77 -12.93
C ASP A 71 5.48 13.28 -13.62
N ASP A 72 5.50 14.57 -14.03
CA ASP A 72 6.70 15.18 -14.61
C ASP A 72 7.88 15.20 -13.62
N ILE A 73 7.58 15.45 -12.33
CA ILE A 73 8.59 15.45 -11.29
C ILE A 73 9.14 14.04 -11.05
N LEU A 74 8.28 13.03 -11.00
CA LEU A 74 8.74 11.64 -10.90
C LEU A 74 9.62 11.25 -12.11
N ASP A 75 9.24 11.68 -13.32
CA ASP A 75 10.05 11.44 -14.53
C ASP A 75 11.36 12.21 -14.52
N HIS A 76 11.37 13.43 -13.98
CA HIS A 76 12.61 14.18 -13.79
C HIS A 76 13.61 13.36 -12.93
N PHE A 77 13.18 12.83 -11.80
CA PHE A 77 14.06 12.02 -10.95
C PHE A 77 14.45 10.69 -11.59
N ARG A 78 13.55 10.03 -12.33
CA ARG A 78 13.87 8.79 -13.07
C ARG A 78 14.97 9.01 -14.11
N ASN A 79 14.94 10.15 -14.79
CA ASN A 79 15.90 10.49 -15.83
C ASN A 79 17.18 11.14 -15.30
N THR A 80 17.21 11.52 -14.02
CA THR A 80 18.41 12.06 -13.37
C THR A 80 19.50 10.99 -13.33
N ILE A 81 20.72 11.41 -13.71
CA ILE A 81 21.89 10.53 -13.75
C ILE A 81 22.42 10.30 -12.33
N ASP A 82 22.53 9.04 -11.95
CA ASP A 82 23.21 8.64 -10.72
C ASP A 82 24.72 8.93 -10.84
N PRO A 83 25.28 9.78 -9.99
CA PRO A 83 26.70 10.13 -10.07
C PRO A 83 27.65 8.94 -9.86
N ARG A 84 27.15 7.86 -9.21
CA ARG A 84 27.94 6.66 -8.93
C ARG A 84 27.98 5.70 -10.11
N THR A 85 26.83 5.45 -10.74
CA THR A 85 26.72 4.47 -11.84
C THR A 85 26.80 5.09 -13.23
N LYS A 86 26.71 6.44 -13.33
CA LYS A 86 26.64 7.20 -14.59
C LYS A 86 25.45 6.81 -15.47
N GLN A 87 24.42 6.20 -14.89
CA GLN A 87 23.19 5.81 -15.57
C GLN A 87 21.99 6.51 -14.92
N PRO A 88 20.86 6.66 -15.63
CA PRO A 88 19.63 7.17 -15.04
C PRO A 88 19.19 6.30 -13.85
N TYR A 89 18.63 6.92 -12.83
CA TYR A 89 18.05 6.18 -11.69
C TYR A 89 16.99 5.19 -12.15
N GLY A 90 16.22 5.51 -13.18
CA GLY A 90 15.15 4.65 -13.67
C GLY A 90 14.08 4.38 -12.61
N ASN A 91 13.43 3.24 -12.70
CA ASN A 91 12.35 2.87 -11.76
C ASN A 91 12.82 2.60 -10.33
N ARG A 92 14.12 2.39 -10.09
CA ARG A 92 14.65 2.15 -8.73
C ARG A 92 14.53 3.37 -7.80
N ILE A 93 14.34 4.59 -8.37
CA ILE A 93 14.11 5.80 -7.57
C ILE A 93 12.66 5.88 -7.06
N LEU A 94 11.74 5.08 -7.58
CA LEU A 94 10.35 5.07 -7.18
C LEU A 94 10.12 4.08 -6.04
N ALA A 95 9.45 4.51 -4.97
CA ALA A 95 9.04 3.63 -3.87
C ALA A 95 7.88 2.70 -4.29
N ALA A 96 7.07 3.12 -5.28
CA ALA A 96 5.99 2.33 -5.87
C ALA A 96 5.91 2.61 -7.38
N PRO A 97 5.41 1.66 -8.19
CA PRO A 97 5.13 1.90 -9.60
C PRO A 97 4.16 3.06 -9.79
N LYS A 98 4.37 3.87 -10.82
CA LYS A 98 3.41 4.93 -11.18
C LYS A 98 2.03 4.34 -11.47
N ALA A 99 0.98 4.94 -10.90
CA ALA A 99 -0.40 4.52 -11.16
C ALA A 99 -0.81 4.72 -12.64
N SER A 100 -0.18 5.65 -13.34
CA SER A 100 -0.37 5.92 -14.77
C SER A 100 0.27 4.87 -15.69
N GLU A 101 1.28 4.13 -15.21
CA GLU A 101 1.95 3.10 -16.00
C GLU A 101 1.14 1.79 -16.03
N THR A 102 1.30 1.03 -17.12
CA THR A 102 0.62 -0.26 -17.32
C THR A 102 0.86 -1.22 -16.15
N VAL A 103 2.08 -1.26 -15.60
CA VAL A 103 2.42 -2.10 -14.44
C VAL A 103 1.64 -1.69 -13.19
N GLY A 104 1.50 -0.39 -12.93
CA GLY A 104 0.70 0.13 -11.82
C GLY A 104 -0.77 -0.26 -11.96
N LYS A 105 -1.35 -0.06 -13.16
CA LYS A 105 -2.74 -0.42 -13.45
C LYS A 105 -2.99 -1.92 -13.29
N VAL A 106 -2.11 -2.76 -13.85
CA VAL A 106 -2.24 -4.23 -13.75
C VAL A 106 -2.17 -4.68 -12.28
N SER A 107 -1.29 -4.11 -11.48
CA SER A 107 -1.17 -4.47 -10.06
C SER A 107 -2.47 -4.24 -9.28
N TYR A 108 -3.14 -3.10 -9.48
CA TYR A 108 -4.43 -2.81 -8.85
C TYR A 108 -5.53 -3.77 -9.31
N TRP A 109 -5.60 -4.06 -10.61
CA TRP A 109 -6.58 -5.01 -11.16
C TRP A 109 -6.36 -6.43 -10.67
N MET A 110 -5.11 -6.87 -10.52
CA MET A 110 -4.80 -8.19 -9.96
C MET A 110 -5.28 -8.34 -8.52
N VAL A 111 -5.03 -7.35 -7.66
CA VAL A 111 -5.51 -7.39 -6.27
C VAL A 111 -7.04 -7.45 -6.21
N ALA A 112 -7.73 -6.65 -7.02
CA ALA A 112 -9.19 -6.67 -7.10
C ALA A 112 -9.72 -8.03 -7.56
N LEU A 113 -9.09 -8.63 -8.58
CA LEU A 113 -9.47 -9.93 -9.13
C LEU A 113 -9.27 -11.06 -8.10
N PHE A 114 -8.13 -11.10 -7.41
CA PHE A 114 -7.88 -12.10 -6.37
C PHE A 114 -8.84 -11.95 -5.19
N SER A 115 -9.18 -10.72 -4.78
CA SER A 115 -10.17 -10.48 -3.74
C SER A 115 -11.55 -11.00 -4.13
N LEU A 116 -11.97 -10.78 -5.38
CA LEU A 116 -13.26 -11.26 -5.89
C LEU A 116 -13.31 -12.78 -5.94
N VAL A 117 -12.25 -13.43 -6.44
CA VAL A 117 -12.14 -14.90 -6.46
C VAL A 117 -12.20 -15.47 -5.04
N GLY A 118 -11.48 -14.86 -4.10
CA GLY A 118 -11.51 -15.26 -2.69
C GLY A 118 -12.91 -15.20 -2.07
N LEU A 119 -13.67 -14.13 -2.35
CA LEU A 119 -15.05 -13.99 -1.89
C LEU A 119 -15.98 -15.04 -2.49
N VAL A 120 -15.82 -15.38 -3.77
CA VAL A 120 -16.62 -16.43 -4.44
C VAL A 120 -16.35 -17.79 -3.81
N ILE A 121 -15.07 -18.13 -3.58
CA ILE A 121 -14.69 -19.41 -2.94
C ILE A 121 -15.27 -19.46 -1.52
N LEU A 122 -15.17 -18.38 -0.75
CA LEU A 122 -15.73 -18.31 0.60
C LEU A 122 -17.24 -18.49 0.60
N GLY A 123 -17.95 -17.83 -0.31
CA GLY A 123 -19.40 -17.99 -0.47
C GLY A 123 -19.82 -19.40 -0.80
N PHE A 124 -19.06 -20.06 -1.69
CA PHE A 124 -19.32 -21.45 -2.09
C PHE A 124 -19.07 -22.44 -0.94
N THR A 125 -18.00 -22.24 -0.17
CA THR A 125 -17.68 -23.08 1.00
C THR A 125 -18.72 -22.92 2.10
N LEU A 126 -19.15 -21.68 2.40
CA LEU A 126 -20.20 -21.42 3.38
C LEU A 126 -21.56 -22.05 2.97
N LYS A 127 -21.92 -21.93 1.69
CA LYS A 127 -23.14 -22.55 1.16
C LYS A 127 -23.11 -24.09 1.28
N LYS A 128 -21.95 -24.69 0.99
CA LYS A 128 -21.75 -26.14 1.12
C LYS A 128 -21.83 -26.61 2.58
N LEU A 129 -21.29 -25.84 3.51
CA LEU A 129 -21.36 -26.12 4.95
C LEU A 129 -22.79 -25.99 5.48
N GLN A 130 -23.55 -24.99 5.05
CA GLN A 130 -24.95 -24.83 5.41
C GLN A 130 -25.84 -25.93 4.84
N ALA A 131 -25.57 -26.40 3.60
CA ALA A 131 -26.29 -27.51 3.01
C ALA A 131 -26.06 -28.82 3.79
N LYS A 132 -24.83 -29.01 4.31
CA LYS A 132 -24.51 -30.20 5.14
C LYS A 132 -25.20 -30.17 6.52
N LYS A 133 -25.44 -28.97 7.07
CA LYS A 133 -26.20 -28.79 8.33
C LYS A 133 -27.72 -28.94 8.15
N ARG A 134 -28.21 -28.81 6.91
CA ARG A 134 -29.66 -29.00 6.61
C ARG A 134 -30.03 -30.39 6.11
N ALA A 135 -29.11 -31.36 6.13
CA ALA A 135 -29.47 -32.75 5.88
C ALA A 135 -30.35 -33.22 7.06
N PRO A 136 -31.69 -33.36 6.89
CA PRO A 136 -32.57 -33.82 7.94
C PRO A 136 -32.37 -35.32 8.08
N GLY A 137 -31.76 -35.77 9.16
CA GLY A 137 -31.65 -37.21 9.33
C GLY A 137 -30.97 -37.68 10.60
N LEU A 138 -30.12 -36.89 11.24
CA LEU A 138 -29.39 -37.40 12.40
C LEU A 138 -30.03 -37.01 13.73
N ASP A 139 -30.59 -35.80 13.84
CA ASP A 139 -31.22 -35.32 15.08
C ASP A 139 -32.60 -35.97 15.34
N SER A 140 -33.37 -36.33 14.28
CA SER A 140 -34.67 -36.95 14.44
C SER A 140 -34.56 -38.44 14.82
N GLN A 141 -33.58 -39.16 14.30
CA GLN A 141 -33.36 -40.57 14.64
C GLN A 141 -32.84 -40.75 16.07
N LEU A 142 -31.93 -39.88 16.54
CA LEU A 142 -31.44 -39.92 17.92
C LEU A 142 -32.52 -39.54 18.92
N SER A 143 -33.43 -38.63 18.59
CA SER A 143 -34.56 -38.25 19.46
C SER A 143 -35.58 -39.39 19.59
N ASP A 144 -35.91 -40.06 18.51
CA ASP A 144 -36.90 -41.16 18.52
C ASP A 144 -36.37 -42.43 19.20
N GLU A 145 -35.11 -42.75 19.06
CA GLU A 145 -34.50 -43.91 19.71
C GLU A 145 -34.30 -43.70 21.20
N THR A 146 -33.94 -42.50 21.62
CA THR A 146 -33.82 -42.14 23.05
C THR A 146 -35.18 -42.06 23.74
N LEU A 147 -36.21 -41.56 23.06
CA LEU A 147 -37.58 -41.54 23.60
C LEU A 147 -38.12 -42.97 23.77
N LYS A 148 -37.95 -43.86 22.80
CA LYS A 148 -38.36 -45.26 22.92
C LYS A 148 -37.65 -46.00 24.05
N LYS A 149 -36.37 -45.70 24.28
CA LYS A 149 -35.60 -46.31 25.35
C LYS A 149 -36.07 -45.86 26.74
N ILE A 150 -36.40 -44.58 26.88
CA ILE A 150 -36.93 -44.03 28.12
C ILE A 150 -38.34 -44.59 28.40
N GLU A 151 -39.16 -44.73 27.39
CA GLU A 151 -40.51 -45.31 27.51
C GLU A 151 -40.47 -46.78 27.92
N SER A 152 -39.52 -47.58 27.38
CA SER A 152 -39.31 -48.97 27.76
C SER A 152 -38.80 -49.13 29.21
N GLU A 153 -37.94 -48.24 29.68
CA GLU A 153 -37.41 -48.26 31.05
C GLU A 153 -38.46 -47.82 32.09
N LEU A 154 -39.42 -46.98 31.69
CA LEU A 154 -40.58 -46.61 32.59
C LEU A 154 -41.62 -47.68 32.69
N SER A 155 -41.85 -48.46 31.61
CA SER A 155 -42.84 -49.54 31.58
C SER A 155 -42.41 -50.80 32.35
N ASP A 156 -41.12 -50.94 32.67
CA ASP A 156 -40.63 -52.14 33.44
C ASP A 156 -40.55 -51.91 34.95
N LYS A 157 -41.07 -50.78 35.45
CA LYS A 157 -41.07 -50.39 36.86
C LYS A 157 -42.43 -50.40 37.54
N ASP A 158 -43.51 -50.74 36.83
CA ASP A 158 -44.84 -50.93 37.36
C ASP A 158 -45.16 -52.46 37.42
#